data_557aa1a7c5803e58b02b8df2682ffb03
#
_entry.id   557aa1a7c5803e58b02b8df2682ffb03
#
_cell.length_a   1.000
_cell.length_b   1.000
_cell.length_c   1.000
_cell.angle_alpha   90.00
_cell.angle_beta   90.00
_cell.angle_gamma   90.00
#
_symmetry.space_group_name_H-M   'P 1'
#
loop_
_entity.id
_entity.type
_entity.pdbx_description
1 polymer ?
#
loop_
_entity_poly.entity_id
_entity_poly.type
_entity_poly.pdbx_seq_one_letter_code
_entity_poly.pdbx_strand_id
1 'polypeptide(L)'
;MNDRMKLNIVYLAITGVAMALLMAMSSCSKQNIVSDKKITCTPDSFMLLPDSGNQAALNLQVHIPKHYFSKRSRLFVIPVLTDSDSIVAKYKPIVLDAPIYRRKMERKWVLDSIADPYDSIAQRVTNTKVDLSVLYNDTITLPANFHKGSLVAVASADGCGECRAISYTKMADVFRPEIKKQLHLNWMMHTFEIKPKIREGKGVARLEFAINKYDINPKMSNNQAELDHMLSDIAPVLSDSLATLTSLGIYALASADGPLKVNIPLSRNRANSALKWLLAHIENGDKVKKIARIGSRPEGWQPVLNAMVADGDADSTMLKNILTRYANFNDDVQERYIRRLPIWNSIKKKYLQKSRSVEYTYTYIIKNFTTDEEMLQMYELRPDAFSEDEFLHVAQIAESAEKQKQVYETTLKYYPMSKIAANNLAILLENEGKVDAAEEILNRQKAEETLISQKALTE
;
A
#
# COMPACT_ATOMS: atom_id res chain seq x y z
N MET A 1 -22.39 -21.16 22.17
CA MET A 1 -22.55 -20.68 23.55
C MET A 1 -23.70 -19.69 23.53
N ASN A 2 -24.81 -20.05 24.21
CA ASN A 2 -26.17 -19.54 23.95
C ASN A 2 -26.33 -18.04 24.21
N ASP A 3 -27.05 -17.34 23.34
CA ASP A 3 -27.39 -15.90 23.46
C ASP A 3 -28.07 -15.52 24.78
N ARG A 4 -28.73 -16.46 25.43
CA ARG A 4 -29.26 -16.28 26.79
C ARG A 4 -28.17 -16.11 27.87
N MET A 5 -26.97 -16.66 27.64
CA MET A 5 -25.85 -16.53 28.59
C MET A 5 -25.14 -15.18 28.46
N LYS A 6 -25.08 -14.62 27.23
CA LYS A 6 -24.55 -13.28 26.98
C LYS A 6 -25.45 -12.18 27.54
N LEU A 7 -26.76 -12.35 27.41
CA LEU A 7 -27.72 -11.39 27.97
C LEU A 7 -27.64 -11.33 29.52
N ASN A 8 -27.37 -12.45 30.18
CA ASN A 8 -27.21 -12.51 31.64
C ASN A 8 -25.89 -11.87 32.11
N ILE A 9 -24.83 -11.92 31.34
CA ILE A 9 -23.53 -11.29 31.68
C ILE A 9 -23.63 -9.76 31.57
N VAL A 10 -24.33 -9.25 30.57
CA VAL A 10 -24.56 -7.80 30.41
C VAL A 10 -25.46 -7.27 31.52
N TYR A 11 -26.48 -8.03 31.93
CA TYR A 11 -27.28 -7.70 33.12
C TYR A 11 -26.44 -7.72 34.42
N LEU A 12 -25.48 -8.64 34.55
CA LEU A 12 -24.58 -8.70 35.73
C LEU A 12 -23.56 -7.54 35.75
N ALA A 13 -23.04 -7.09 34.60
CA ALA A 13 -22.10 -5.97 34.56
C ALA A 13 -22.82 -4.62 34.84
N ILE A 14 -24.03 -4.44 34.33
CA ILE A 14 -24.86 -3.25 34.61
C ILE A 14 -25.33 -3.28 36.05
N THR A 15 -25.65 -4.45 36.61
CA THR A 15 -26.03 -4.60 38.01
C THR A 15 -24.86 -4.45 38.99
N GLY A 16 -23.62 -4.80 38.57
CA GLY A 16 -22.41 -4.64 39.39
C GLY A 16 -22.05 -3.18 39.66
N VAL A 17 -22.20 -2.30 38.68
CA VAL A 17 -22.00 -0.84 38.85
C VAL A 17 -23.19 -0.21 39.61
N ALA A 18 -24.39 -0.74 39.42
CA ALA A 18 -25.58 -0.32 40.20
C ALA A 18 -25.50 -0.79 41.65
N MET A 19 -24.94 -1.97 41.92
CA MET A 19 -24.81 -2.52 43.27
C MET A 19 -23.78 -1.79 44.15
N ALA A 20 -22.72 -1.27 43.57
CA ALA A 20 -21.73 -0.44 44.28
C ALA A 20 -22.31 0.94 44.70
N LEU A 21 -23.31 1.43 43.97
CA LEU A 21 -24.09 2.64 44.33
C LEU A 21 -25.25 2.37 45.30
N LEU A 22 -25.70 1.12 45.39
CA LEU A 22 -26.84 0.71 46.23
C LEU A 22 -26.47 0.43 47.69
N MET A 23 -25.20 0.20 48.05
CA MET A 23 -24.78 -0.06 49.42
C MET A 23 -24.71 1.19 50.34
N ALA A 24 -24.96 2.38 49.78
CA ALA A 24 -25.00 3.62 50.58
C ALA A 24 -26.42 4.12 50.92
N MET A 25 -27.46 3.34 50.66
CA MET A 25 -28.84 3.79 50.75
C MET A 25 -29.68 2.93 51.68
N SER A 26 -29.38 2.95 52.94
CA SER A 26 -30.33 2.49 53.96
C SER A 26 -31.20 3.65 54.48
N SER A 27 -32.51 3.45 54.34
CA SER A 27 -33.64 4.22 54.90
C SER A 27 -34.10 5.45 54.14
N CYS A 28 -34.91 5.21 53.10
CA CYS A 28 -35.97 6.13 52.71
C CYS A 28 -37.29 5.34 52.51
N SER A 29 -38.35 5.78 53.11
CA SER A 29 -39.68 5.23 52.95
C SER A 29 -40.14 5.25 51.49
N LYS A 30 -40.79 4.21 51.04
CA LYS A 30 -41.35 3.95 49.70
C LYS A 30 -42.13 5.16 49.15
N GLN A 31 -41.51 6.02 48.39
CA GLN A 31 -42.20 6.81 47.38
C GLN A 31 -41.49 6.53 46.06
N ASN A 32 -42.15 5.76 45.19
CA ASN A 32 -41.70 5.61 43.81
C ASN A 32 -41.76 6.98 43.15
N ILE A 33 -40.62 7.65 43.03
CA ILE A 33 -40.51 9.01 42.47
C ILE A 33 -40.53 8.97 40.97
N VAL A 34 -40.06 7.85 40.36
CA VAL A 34 -40.03 7.60 38.92
C VAL A 34 -41.02 6.50 38.58
N SER A 35 -41.84 6.72 37.57
CA SER A 35 -42.86 5.75 37.11
C SER A 35 -42.20 4.61 36.31
N ASP A 36 -42.84 3.44 36.30
CA ASP A 36 -42.49 2.31 35.42
C ASP A 36 -42.79 2.59 33.92
N LYS A 37 -43.41 3.72 33.61
CA LYS A 37 -43.66 4.18 32.23
C LYS A 37 -42.33 4.50 31.53
N LYS A 38 -42.32 4.29 30.20
CA LYS A 38 -41.13 4.49 29.38
C LYS A 38 -41.07 5.90 28.85
N ILE A 39 -39.89 6.54 28.93
CA ILE A 39 -39.56 7.72 28.18
C ILE A 39 -39.28 7.28 26.73
N THR A 40 -39.83 7.99 25.75
CA THR A 40 -39.64 7.70 24.32
C THR A 40 -39.13 8.97 23.63
N CYS A 41 -38.72 8.84 22.38
CA CYS A 41 -38.38 10.01 21.54
C CYS A 41 -38.92 9.85 20.14
N THR A 42 -38.98 10.96 19.42
CA THR A 42 -39.27 11.01 17.99
C THR A 42 -38.12 11.69 17.31
N PRO A 43 -37.52 11.06 16.28
CA PRO A 43 -37.78 9.72 15.75
C PRO A 43 -37.32 8.60 16.75
N ASP A 44 -37.90 7.41 16.65
CA ASP A 44 -37.53 6.22 17.43
C ASP A 44 -36.40 5.39 16.79
N SER A 45 -36.00 5.81 15.58
CA SER A 45 -34.85 5.28 14.83
C SER A 45 -34.29 6.38 13.93
N PHE A 46 -32.97 6.54 13.94
CA PHE A 46 -32.34 7.58 13.13
C PHE A 46 -30.87 7.28 12.81
N MET A 47 -30.37 7.93 11.77
CA MET A 47 -28.96 7.89 11.39
C MET A 47 -28.23 9.10 11.92
N LEU A 48 -27.07 8.90 12.52
CA LEU A 48 -26.12 9.96 12.85
C LEU A 48 -25.14 10.12 11.70
N LEU A 49 -25.12 11.31 11.11
CA LEU A 49 -24.21 11.69 10.03
C LEU A 49 -23.10 12.55 10.64
N PRO A 50 -21.95 11.95 10.98
CA PRO A 50 -20.83 12.71 11.50
C PRO A 50 -20.17 13.54 10.39
N ASP A 51 -19.68 14.71 10.77
CA ASP A 51 -18.83 15.53 9.94
C ASP A 51 -17.38 15.00 9.85
N SER A 52 -16.48 15.74 9.21
CA SER A 52 -15.06 15.40 9.09
C SER A 52 -14.33 15.28 10.44
N GLY A 53 -14.88 15.88 11.50
CA GLY A 53 -14.40 15.81 12.88
C GLY A 53 -15.06 14.70 13.71
N ASN A 54 -15.83 13.79 13.07
CA ASN A 54 -16.66 12.79 13.73
C ASN A 54 -17.73 13.39 14.66
N GLN A 55 -18.12 14.64 14.48
CA GLN A 55 -19.19 15.27 15.25
C GLN A 55 -20.54 15.07 14.56
N ALA A 56 -21.55 14.69 15.32
CA ALA A 56 -22.90 14.51 14.82
C ALA A 56 -23.90 15.30 15.66
N ALA A 57 -24.86 15.94 14.98
CA ALA A 57 -25.96 16.64 15.62
C ALA A 57 -27.06 15.66 16.03
N LEU A 58 -27.56 15.81 17.25
CA LEU A 58 -28.68 15.04 17.79
C LEU A 58 -29.87 15.96 18.04
N ASN A 59 -30.90 15.83 17.20
CA ASN A 59 -32.12 16.62 17.28
C ASN A 59 -33.31 15.69 17.51
N LEU A 60 -33.89 15.72 18.71
CA LEU A 60 -34.94 14.81 19.12
C LEU A 60 -36.08 15.56 19.82
N GLN A 61 -37.27 15.01 19.74
CA GLN A 61 -38.38 15.34 20.63
C GLN A 61 -38.55 14.24 21.66
N VAL A 62 -38.20 14.53 22.90
CA VAL A 62 -38.28 13.54 24.02
C VAL A 62 -39.65 13.62 24.67
N HIS A 63 -40.32 12.49 24.76
CA HIS A 63 -41.67 12.35 25.34
C HIS A 63 -41.60 11.73 26.72
N ILE A 64 -42.08 12.47 27.72
CA ILE A 64 -42.12 12.03 29.11
C ILE A 64 -43.57 11.81 29.48
N PRO A 65 -43.98 10.59 29.87
CA PRO A 65 -45.37 10.27 30.16
C PRO A 65 -45.92 11.01 31.38
N LYS A 66 -47.22 11.28 31.37
CA LYS A 66 -47.93 11.81 32.52
C LYS A 66 -47.70 10.97 33.79
N HIS A 67 -47.52 11.68 34.91
CA HIS A 67 -47.23 11.08 36.21
C HIS A 67 -45.88 10.33 36.29
N TYR A 68 -44.92 10.65 35.40
CA TYR A 68 -43.58 10.06 35.39
C TYR A 68 -42.79 10.44 36.67
N PHE A 69 -42.95 11.68 37.13
CA PHE A 69 -42.31 12.17 38.35
C PHE A 69 -43.29 13.03 39.18
N SER A 70 -42.94 13.21 40.47
CA SER A 70 -43.77 13.90 41.42
C SER A 70 -43.79 15.41 41.20
N LYS A 71 -44.93 16.08 41.50
CA LYS A 71 -44.99 17.54 41.51
C LYS A 71 -44.05 18.22 42.51
N ARG A 72 -43.38 17.44 43.39
CA ARG A 72 -42.42 17.86 44.42
C ARG A 72 -40.96 17.54 44.07
N SER A 73 -40.68 17.05 42.88
CA SER A 73 -39.34 16.61 42.46
C SER A 73 -38.84 17.34 41.21
N ARG A 74 -37.53 17.29 41.02
CA ARG A 74 -36.82 17.63 39.78
C ARG A 74 -36.55 16.32 39.07
N LEU A 75 -36.80 16.28 37.77
CA LEU A 75 -36.46 15.15 36.92
C LEU A 75 -35.20 15.48 36.10
N PHE A 76 -34.23 14.58 36.13
CA PHE A 76 -33.08 14.57 35.25
C PHE A 76 -33.27 13.43 34.24
N VAL A 77 -33.13 13.72 32.96
CA VAL A 77 -33.09 12.71 31.90
C VAL A 77 -31.79 12.91 31.13
N ILE A 78 -30.89 11.97 31.25
CA ILE A 78 -29.61 11.99 30.57
C ILE A 78 -29.71 11.02 29.39
N PRO A 79 -29.70 11.52 28.12
CA PRO A 79 -29.60 10.64 26.99
C PRO A 79 -28.20 10.04 26.96
N VAL A 80 -28.08 8.73 26.75
CA VAL A 80 -26.83 7.98 26.69
C VAL A 80 -26.86 7.13 25.45
N LEU A 81 -25.87 7.27 24.61
CA LEU A 81 -25.65 6.39 23.48
C LEU A 81 -24.88 5.16 23.94
N THR A 82 -25.42 3.99 23.66
CA THR A 82 -24.81 2.70 24.01
C THR A 82 -24.59 1.89 22.75
N ASP A 83 -23.45 1.24 22.66
CA ASP A 83 -23.23 0.09 21.79
C ASP A 83 -23.67 -1.18 22.56
N SER A 84 -23.65 -2.34 21.91
CA SER A 84 -24.15 -3.62 22.50
C SER A 84 -23.70 -3.87 23.95
N ASP A 85 -22.49 -3.43 24.33
CA ASP A 85 -21.86 -3.74 25.62
C ASP A 85 -21.26 -2.53 26.37
N SER A 86 -21.34 -1.29 25.81
CA SER A 86 -20.66 -0.15 26.42
C SER A 86 -21.40 1.18 26.22
N ILE A 87 -21.13 2.13 27.11
CA ILE A 87 -21.54 3.51 26.96
C ILE A 87 -20.56 4.19 25.97
N VAL A 88 -21.08 4.62 24.84
CA VAL A 88 -20.33 5.31 23.80
C VAL A 88 -20.22 6.80 24.09
N ALA A 89 -21.35 7.44 24.43
CA ALA A 89 -21.39 8.85 24.76
C ALA A 89 -22.51 9.19 25.75
N LYS A 90 -22.29 10.21 26.56
CA LYS A 90 -23.32 10.82 27.44
C LYS A 90 -23.58 12.23 26.96
N TYR A 91 -24.84 12.59 26.88
CA TYR A 91 -25.30 13.89 26.41
C TYR A 91 -25.68 14.81 27.56
N LYS A 92 -25.91 16.09 27.22
CA LYS A 92 -26.38 17.07 28.21
C LYS A 92 -27.70 16.63 28.86
N PRO A 93 -27.87 16.80 30.19
CA PRO A 93 -29.09 16.42 30.86
C PRO A 93 -30.26 17.33 30.48
N ILE A 94 -31.43 16.73 30.26
CA ILE A 94 -32.70 17.43 30.29
C ILE A 94 -33.10 17.55 31.77
N VAL A 95 -33.32 18.77 32.23
CA VAL A 95 -33.68 19.04 33.65
C VAL A 95 -35.06 19.67 33.71
N LEU A 96 -35.99 19.04 34.40
CA LEU A 96 -37.37 19.47 34.52
C LEU A 96 -37.74 19.71 35.97
N ASP A 97 -38.15 20.93 36.31
CA ASP A 97 -38.58 21.33 37.64
C ASP A 97 -40.09 21.28 37.76
N ALA A 98 -40.59 20.42 38.62
CA ALA A 98 -42.01 20.39 38.95
C ALA A 98 -42.44 21.63 39.81
N PRO A 99 -43.71 22.04 39.77
CA PRO A 99 -44.13 23.33 40.30
C PRO A 99 -43.84 23.53 41.79
N ILE A 100 -44.00 22.51 42.61
CA ILE A 100 -43.74 22.62 44.06
C ILE A 100 -42.25 22.56 44.36
N TYR A 101 -41.49 21.74 43.64
CA TYR A 101 -40.03 21.70 43.73
C TYR A 101 -39.42 23.06 43.47
N ARG A 102 -39.79 23.69 42.35
CA ARG A 102 -39.29 25.00 41.97
C ARG A 102 -39.56 26.06 43.03
N ARG A 103 -40.80 26.22 43.52
CA ARG A 103 -41.15 27.15 44.59
C ARG A 103 -40.33 26.93 45.85
N LYS A 104 -40.09 25.69 46.24
CA LYS A 104 -39.28 25.35 47.41
C LYS A 104 -37.82 25.77 47.19
N MET A 105 -37.28 25.46 46.07
CA MET A 105 -35.88 25.79 45.72
C MET A 105 -35.68 27.32 45.61
N GLU A 106 -36.57 28.05 44.99
CA GLU A 106 -36.51 29.53 44.92
C GLU A 106 -36.49 30.14 46.33
N ARG A 107 -37.28 29.65 47.26
CA ARG A 107 -37.22 30.08 48.66
C ARG A 107 -35.88 29.74 49.32
N LYS A 108 -35.35 28.57 49.08
CA LYS A 108 -34.08 28.12 49.64
C LYS A 108 -32.91 28.92 49.11
N TRP A 109 -32.94 29.24 47.84
CA TRP A 109 -31.89 30.10 47.20
C TRP A 109 -31.87 31.51 47.81
N VAL A 110 -33.04 32.08 48.04
CA VAL A 110 -33.15 33.40 48.62
C VAL A 110 -32.72 33.38 50.11
N LEU A 111 -33.09 32.34 50.87
CA LEU A 111 -32.82 32.28 52.28
C LEU A 111 -31.41 31.79 52.62
N ASP A 112 -30.95 30.78 51.91
CA ASP A 112 -29.69 30.09 52.19
C ASP A 112 -28.53 30.54 51.26
N SER A 113 -28.79 31.46 50.32
CA SER A 113 -27.82 31.97 49.32
C SER A 113 -27.13 30.85 48.52
N ILE A 114 -27.78 29.69 48.35
CA ILE A 114 -27.24 28.54 47.62
C ILE A 114 -27.60 28.69 46.14
N ALA A 115 -26.59 28.75 45.29
CA ALA A 115 -26.79 28.74 43.83
C ALA A 115 -27.17 27.34 43.33
N ASP A 116 -28.16 27.28 42.44
CA ASP A 116 -28.53 26.03 41.76
C ASP A 116 -27.68 25.81 40.51
N PRO A 117 -26.84 24.81 40.42
CA PRO A 117 -25.99 24.59 39.26
C PRO A 117 -26.77 24.27 37.96
N TYR A 118 -28.04 23.94 38.09
CA TYR A 118 -28.91 23.63 36.95
C TYR A 118 -29.92 24.72 36.60
N ASP A 119 -29.90 25.86 37.27
CA ASP A 119 -30.92 26.93 37.08
C ASP A 119 -30.97 27.44 35.62
N SER A 120 -29.82 27.49 34.98
CA SER A 120 -29.71 27.94 33.57
C SER A 120 -30.30 27.00 32.54
N ILE A 121 -30.39 25.69 32.85
CA ILE A 121 -30.88 24.65 31.94
C ILE A 121 -32.20 24.02 32.39
N ALA A 122 -32.65 24.27 33.63
CA ALA A 122 -33.86 23.69 34.16
C ALA A 122 -35.11 24.31 33.54
N GLN A 123 -35.92 23.48 32.89
CA GLN A 123 -37.22 23.88 32.34
C GLN A 123 -38.31 23.73 33.38
N ARG A 124 -39.17 24.77 33.46
CA ARG A 124 -40.29 24.79 34.40
C ARG A 124 -41.47 23.99 33.83
N VAL A 125 -41.90 22.99 34.52
CA VAL A 125 -43.07 22.20 34.18
C VAL A 125 -44.28 22.77 34.95
N THR A 126 -45.36 23.09 34.26
CA THR A 126 -46.57 23.59 34.88
C THR A 126 -47.45 22.50 35.50
N ASN A 127 -47.44 21.32 34.88
CA ASN A 127 -48.26 20.20 35.30
C ASN A 127 -47.59 18.88 34.99
N THR A 128 -47.37 18.01 35.99
CA THR A 128 -46.81 16.64 35.86
C THR A 128 -47.88 15.56 35.56
N LYS A 129 -49.16 15.94 35.48
CA LYS A 129 -50.27 15.04 35.19
C LYS A 129 -50.59 14.91 33.70
N VAL A 130 -49.88 15.64 32.86
CA VAL A 130 -49.98 15.61 31.38
C VAL A 130 -48.72 15.03 30.81
N ASP A 131 -48.80 14.52 29.57
CA ASP A 131 -47.63 14.11 28.82
C ASP A 131 -46.80 15.35 28.44
N LEU A 132 -45.50 15.26 28.58
CA LEU A 132 -44.58 16.35 28.29
C LEU A 132 -43.73 16.01 27.04
N SER A 133 -43.51 17.01 26.21
CA SER A 133 -42.63 16.91 25.06
C SER A 133 -41.54 17.96 25.14
N VAL A 134 -40.29 17.57 25.08
CA VAL A 134 -39.13 18.42 25.21
C VAL A 134 -38.30 18.31 23.94
N LEU A 135 -38.03 19.43 23.28
CA LEU A 135 -37.06 19.49 22.17
C LEU A 135 -35.64 19.38 22.75
N TYR A 136 -34.88 18.49 22.24
CA TYR A 136 -33.52 18.20 22.66
C TYR A 136 -32.55 18.34 21.47
N ASN A 137 -31.59 19.26 21.62
CA ASN A 137 -30.56 19.49 20.62
C ASN A 137 -29.19 19.43 21.30
N ASP A 138 -28.31 18.59 20.79
CA ASP A 138 -26.92 18.47 21.25
C ASP A 138 -26.01 18.03 20.11
N THR A 139 -24.70 18.21 20.29
CA THR A 139 -23.66 17.75 19.36
C THR A 139 -22.71 16.82 20.07
N ILE A 140 -22.43 15.69 19.45
CA ILE A 140 -21.56 14.67 20.04
C ILE A 140 -20.44 14.26 19.08
N THR A 141 -19.36 13.78 19.66
CA THR A 141 -18.30 13.11 18.90
C THR A 141 -18.54 11.61 18.93
N LEU A 142 -18.64 10.99 17.75
CA LEU A 142 -18.80 9.54 17.60
C LEU A 142 -17.44 8.86 17.45
N PRO A 143 -17.19 7.73 18.11
CA PRO A 143 -16.02 6.91 17.82
C PRO A 143 -16.04 6.43 16.37
N ALA A 144 -14.87 6.30 15.76
CA ALA A 144 -14.74 5.87 14.36
C ALA A 144 -15.34 4.47 14.11
N ASN A 145 -15.28 3.60 15.11
CA ASN A 145 -15.78 2.22 15.07
C ASN A 145 -17.23 2.06 15.48
N PHE A 146 -17.97 3.17 15.74
CA PHE A 146 -19.40 3.08 16.04
C PHE A 146 -20.20 2.86 14.75
N HIS A 147 -20.95 1.79 14.66
CA HIS A 147 -21.81 1.45 13.51
C HIS A 147 -23.30 1.41 13.86
N LYS A 148 -23.63 0.84 15.00
CA LYS A 148 -25.01 0.67 15.45
C LYS A 148 -25.07 0.68 16.97
N GLY A 149 -26.13 1.27 17.53
CA GLY A 149 -26.35 1.30 18.96
C GLY A 149 -27.77 1.69 19.33
N SER A 150 -27.97 2.02 20.59
CA SER A 150 -29.26 2.48 21.12
C SER A 150 -29.10 3.74 21.94
N LEU A 151 -30.02 4.68 21.77
CA LEU A 151 -30.13 5.83 22.65
C LEU A 151 -31.00 5.44 23.85
N VAL A 152 -30.43 5.55 25.05
CA VAL A 152 -31.08 5.18 26.31
C VAL A 152 -31.28 6.43 27.17
N ALA A 153 -32.49 6.63 27.70
CA ALA A 153 -32.75 7.63 28.71
C ALA A 153 -32.36 7.06 30.08
N VAL A 154 -31.41 7.71 30.74
CA VAL A 154 -31.12 7.47 32.15
C VAL A 154 -31.85 8.54 32.96
N ALA A 155 -32.98 8.20 33.55
CA ALA A 155 -33.81 9.12 34.26
C ALA A 155 -33.64 8.98 35.78
N SER A 156 -33.50 10.11 36.48
CA SER A 156 -33.49 10.16 37.94
C SER A 156 -34.29 11.35 38.43
N ALA A 157 -34.98 11.18 39.58
CA ALA A 157 -35.71 12.27 40.19
C ALA A 157 -35.19 12.58 41.60
N ASP A 158 -34.98 13.88 41.85
CA ASP A 158 -34.60 14.40 43.17
C ASP A 158 -35.84 15.04 43.81
N GLY A 159 -36.39 14.40 44.87
CA GLY A 159 -37.61 14.88 45.52
C GLY A 159 -37.48 15.20 47.01
N CYS A 160 -36.48 14.61 47.67
CA CYS A 160 -36.34 14.72 49.14
C CYS A 160 -34.94 15.14 49.59
N GLY A 161 -34.12 15.64 48.67
CA GLY A 161 -32.75 16.07 48.98
C GLY A 161 -31.69 14.97 48.87
N GLU A 162 -32.05 13.70 49.09
CA GLU A 162 -31.07 12.57 48.99
C GLU A 162 -31.62 11.30 48.34
N CYS A 163 -32.92 11.23 48.05
CA CYS A 163 -33.54 10.05 47.45
C CYS A 163 -33.57 10.17 45.90
N ARG A 164 -32.76 9.36 45.20
CA ARG A 164 -32.75 9.26 43.74
C ARG A 164 -33.26 7.89 43.31
N ALA A 165 -34.37 7.84 42.59
CA ALA A 165 -34.77 6.67 41.82
C ALA A 165 -34.19 6.78 40.43
N ILE A 166 -33.62 5.70 39.90
CA ILE A 166 -32.99 5.67 38.55
C ILE A 166 -33.76 4.66 37.70
N SER A 167 -34.10 5.06 36.48
CA SER A 167 -34.66 4.16 35.49
C SER A 167 -33.86 4.25 34.17
N TYR A 168 -33.82 3.17 33.43
CA TYR A 168 -33.17 3.06 32.13
C TYR A 168 -34.24 2.70 31.12
N THR A 169 -34.35 3.49 30.06
CA THR A 169 -35.35 3.24 29.02
C THR A 169 -34.70 3.44 27.63
N LYS A 170 -34.74 2.43 26.79
CA LYS A 170 -34.36 2.59 25.40
C LYS A 170 -35.36 3.53 24.72
N MET A 171 -34.85 4.59 24.09
CA MET A 171 -35.64 5.59 23.40
C MET A 171 -35.63 5.38 21.87
N ALA A 172 -34.47 5.07 21.29
CA ALA A 172 -34.32 4.94 19.84
C ALA A 172 -33.21 3.97 19.46
N ASP A 173 -33.28 3.47 18.23
CA ASP A 173 -32.16 2.83 17.55
C ASP A 173 -31.34 3.86 16.78
N VAL A 174 -30.03 3.75 16.86
CA VAL A 174 -29.09 4.69 16.26
C VAL A 174 -28.15 3.97 15.35
N PHE A 175 -27.99 4.48 14.13
CA PHE A 175 -27.12 3.92 13.10
C PHE A 175 -26.14 4.98 12.59
N ARG A 176 -24.92 4.56 12.30
CA ARG A 176 -23.97 5.34 11.50
C ARG A 176 -23.97 4.74 10.08
N PRO A 177 -24.24 5.49 9.03
CA PRO A 177 -24.13 4.98 7.68
C PRO A 177 -22.68 4.65 7.38
N GLU A 178 -22.44 3.49 6.75
CA GLU A 178 -21.16 3.20 6.14
C GLU A 178 -21.00 4.08 4.91
N ILE A 179 -20.11 5.06 4.99
CA ILE A 179 -19.72 5.85 3.83
C ILE A 179 -18.83 4.93 2.99
N LYS A 180 -19.38 4.30 1.97
CA LYS A 180 -18.60 3.55 1.00
C LYS A 180 -17.71 4.57 0.28
N LYS A 181 -16.41 4.46 0.50
CA LYS A 181 -15.41 5.24 -0.22
C LYS A 181 -15.54 4.92 -1.70
N GLN A 182 -15.57 5.94 -2.54
CA GLN A 182 -15.60 5.80 -4.00
C GLN A 182 -14.36 6.45 -4.57
N LEU A 183 -13.72 5.78 -5.51
CA LEU A 183 -12.47 6.25 -6.11
C LEU A 183 -12.69 7.18 -7.30
N HIS A 184 -13.93 7.28 -7.81
CA HIS A 184 -14.32 8.11 -8.97
C HIS A 184 -13.41 7.92 -10.19
N LEU A 185 -13.11 6.66 -10.51
CA LEU A 185 -12.26 6.29 -11.63
C LEU A 185 -13.08 6.22 -12.93
N ASN A 186 -12.45 6.60 -14.04
CA ASN A 186 -13.00 6.43 -15.38
C ASN A 186 -12.32 5.25 -16.07
N TRP A 187 -13.10 4.44 -16.77
CA TRP A 187 -12.59 3.33 -17.57
C TRP A 187 -11.66 3.82 -18.66
N MET A 188 -10.45 3.25 -18.74
CA MET A 188 -9.46 3.59 -19.76
C MET A 188 -9.58 2.60 -20.92
N MET A 189 -9.92 3.13 -22.10
CA MET A 189 -9.95 2.35 -23.33
C MET A 189 -8.55 2.19 -23.90
N HIS A 190 -8.28 1.05 -24.51
CA HIS A 190 -7.06 0.76 -25.25
C HIS A 190 -7.37 0.51 -26.72
N THR A 191 -6.56 1.05 -27.61
CA THR A 191 -6.61 0.72 -29.04
C THR A 191 -5.45 -0.22 -29.34
N PHE A 192 -5.76 -1.44 -29.76
CA PHE A 192 -4.76 -2.44 -30.06
C PHE A 192 -4.00 -2.10 -31.34
N GLU A 193 -2.68 -2.10 -31.24
CA GLU A 193 -1.77 -1.92 -32.36
C GLU A 193 -0.70 -3.00 -32.37
N ILE A 194 -0.48 -3.62 -33.53
CA ILE A 194 0.58 -4.63 -33.68
C ILE A 194 1.93 -3.93 -33.79
N LYS A 195 2.76 -4.06 -32.75
CA LYS A 195 4.13 -3.51 -32.71
C LYS A 195 5.14 -4.65 -32.57
N PRO A 196 6.34 -4.55 -33.18
CA PRO A 196 7.38 -5.56 -33.02
C PRO A 196 7.76 -5.71 -31.54
N LYS A 197 7.75 -6.94 -31.02
CA LYS A 197 8.17 -7.26 -29.65
C LYS A 197 9.66 -7.50 -29.60
N ILE A 198 10.44 -6.42 -29.57
CA ILE A 198 11.90 -6.46 -29.52
C ILE A 198 12.32 -6.59 -28.06
N ARG A 199 13.18 -7.57 -27.80
CA ARG A 199 13.79 -7.80 -26.49
C ARG A 199 15.30 -7.85 -26.60
N GLU A 200 15.98 -7.38 -25.56
CA GLU A 200 17.42 -7.32 -25.48
C GLU A 200 17.91 -8.04 -24.23
N GLY A 201 19.03 -8.72 -24.40
CA GLY A 201 19.77 -9.31 -23.30
C GLY A 201 21.24 -8.93 -23.37
N LYS A 202 21.87 -8.90 -22.22
CA LYS A 202 23.31 -8.62 -22.09
C LYS A 202 23.92 -9.43 -20.96
N GLY A 203 25.18 -9.79 -21.11
CA GLY A 203 25.93 -10.45 -20.06
C GLY A 203 27.42 -10.25 -20.23
N VAL A 204 28.15 -10.72 -19.22
CA VAL A 204 29.61 -10.64 -19.17
C VAL A 204 30.17 -11.99 -18.75
N ALA A 205 30.99 -12.59 -19.61
CA ALA A 205 31.78 -13.78 -19.29
C ALA A 205 33.22 -13.36 -18.92
N ARG A 206 33.62 -13.60 -17.68
CA ARG A 206 34.97 -13.27 -17.17
C ARG A 206 35.96 -14.36 -17.50
N LEU A 207 36.40 -14.34 -18.77
CA LEU A 207 37.29 -15.37 -19.31
C LEU A 207 38.75 -15.06 -19.06
N GLU A 208 39.50 -16.00 -18.54
CA GLU A 208 40.94 -15.92 -18.41
C GLU A 208 41.64 -16.47 -19.65
N PHE A 209 42.63 -15.72 -20.13
CA PHE A 209 43.46 -16.09 -21.28
C PHE A 209 44.93 -16.17 -20.88
N ALA A 210 45.65 -17.09 -21.45
CA ALA A 210 47.12 -17.09 -21.31
C ALA A 210 47.70 -15.76 -21.87
N ILE A 211 48.87 -15.37 -21.36
CA ILE A 211 49.53 -14.13 -21.74
C ILE A 211 49.74 -14.10 -23.28
N ASN A 212 49.30 -13.01 -23.90
CA ASN A 212 49.33 -12.80 -25.34
C ASN A 212 48.64 -13.88 -26.20
N LYS A 213 47.71 -14.66 -25.58
CA LYS A 213 46.90 -15.65 -26.26
C LYS A 213 45.44 -15.22 -26.32
N TYR A 214 44.74 -15.73 -27.31
CA TYR A 214 43.32 -15.53 -27.53
C TYR A 214 42.51 -16.83 -27.53
N ASP A 215 43.19 -18.02 -27.48
CA ASP A 215 42.53 -19.30 -27.42
C ASP A 215 41.91 -19.48 -26.04
N ILE A 216 40.65 -19.90 -26.01
CA ILE A 216 39.95 -20.19 -24.75
C ILE A 216 40.32 -21.61 -24.32
N ASN A 217 40.82 -21.71 -23.11
CA ASN A 217 40.98 -22.98 -22.44
C ASN A 217 39.88 -23.13 -21.36
N PRO A 218 38.87 -24.00 -21.58
CA PRO A 218 37.78 -24.18 -20.60
C PRO A 218 38.25 -24.67 -19.21
N LYS A 219 39.39 -25.34 -19.16
CA LYS A 219 39.96 -25.86 -17.91
C LYS A 219 40.78 -24.82 -17.14
N MET A 220 40.95 -23.61 -17.69
CA MET A 220 41.69 -22.55 -17.02
C MET A 220 40.76 -21.79 -16.08
N SER A 221 41.13 -21.75 -14.79
CA SER A 221 40.35 -21.00 -13.77
C SER A 221 38.86 -21.37 -13.80
N ASN A 222 37.97 -20.39 -13.93
CA ASN A 222 36.52 -20.54 -13.96
C ASN A 222 35.92 -20.49 -15.39
N ASN A 223 36.75 -20.62 -16.43
CA ASN A 223 36.31 -20.39 -17.81
C ASN A 223 35.11 -21.25 -18.22
N GLN A 224 35.07 -22.52 -17.81
CA GLN A 224 33.95 -23.40 -18.16
C GLN A 224 32.63 -22.85 -17.61
N ALA A 225 32.58 -22.46 -16.33
CA ALA A 225 31.35 -21.92 -15.72
C ALA A 225 30.90 -20.59 -16.36
N GLU A 226 31.84 -19.70 -16.72
CA GLU A 226 31.54 -18.43 -17.41
C GLU A 226 31.02 -18.68 -18.85
N LEU A 227 31.54 -19.66 -19.54
CA LEU A 227 31.05 -20.07 -20.86
C LEU A 227 29.66 -20.71 -20.79
N ASP A 228 29.46 -21.58 -19.81
CA ASP A 228 28.15 -22.22 -19.56
C ASP A 228 27.09 -21.18 -19.19
N HIS A 229 27.47 -20.16 -18.43
CA HIS A 229 26.58 -19.02 -18.12
C HIS A 229 26.20 -18.25 -19.40
N MET A 230 27.17 -17.91 -20.25
CA MET A 230 26.90 -17.26 -21.54
C MET A 230 25.97 -18.11 -22.42
N LEU A 231 26.14 -19.42 -22.42
CA LEU A 231 25.29 -20.34 -23.16
C LEU A 231 23.88 -20.39 -22.56
N SER A 232 23.75 -20.42 -21.23
CA SER A 232 22.47 -20.46 -20.55
C SER A 232 21.62 -19.21 -20.79
N ASP A 233 22.22 -18.07 -21.07
CA ASP A 233 21.51 -16.83 -21.41
C ASP A 233 20.96 -16.82 -22.84
N ILE A 234 21.71 -17.41 -23.78
CA ILE A 234 21.43 -17.30 -25.23
C ILE A 234 20.63 -18.53 -25.73
N ALA A 235 20.92 -19.72 -25.25
CA ALA A 235 20.30 -20.96 -25.72
C ALA A 235 18.76 -20.98 -25.57
N PRO A 236 18.14 -20.46 -24.50
CA PRO A 236 16.68 -20.40 -24.38
C PRO A 236 16.04 -19.60 -25.52
N VAL A 237 16.66 -18.47 -25.95
CA VAL A 237 16.15 -17.66 -27.07
C VAL A 237 16.23 -18.42 -28.40
N LEU A 238 17.28 -19.24 -28.58
CA LEU A 238 17.46 -20.03 -29.79
C LEU A 238 16.53 -21.26 -29.87
N SER A 239 16.16 -21.83 -28.73
CA SER A 239 15.24 -22.98 -28.62
C SER A 239 13.76 -22.58 -28.61
N ASP A 240 13.45 -21.31 -28.36
CA ASP A 240 12.06 -20.83 -28.34
C ASP A 240 11.52 -20.68 -29.77
N SER A 241 10.48 -21.43 -30.10
CA SER A 241 9.80 -21.38 -31.40
C SER A 241 9.14 -20.02 -31.71
N LEU A 242 8.86 -19.21 -30.68
CA LEU A 242 8.28 -17.88 -30.81
C LEU A 242 9.36 -16.78 -30.94
N ALA A 243 10.60 -17.08 -30.61
CA ALA A 243 11.67 -16.10 -30.63
C ALA A 243 12.54 -16.22 -31.88
N THR A 244 12.99 -15.09 -32.40
CA THR A 244 13.95 -15.03 -33.51
C THR A 244 15.10 -14.11 -33.12
N LEU A 245 16.29 -14.67 -32.96
CA LEU A 245 17.49 -13.87 -32.68
C LEU A 245 17.84 -13.01 -33.92
N THR A 246 17.92 -11.69 -33.74
CA THR A 246 18.17 -10.73 -34.82
C THR A 246 19.56 -10.14 -34.77
N SER A 247 20.20 -10.08 -33.62
CA SER A 247 21.54 -9.57 -33.44
C SER A 247 22.27 -10.28 -32.30
N LEU A 248 23.55 -10.51 -32.44
CA LEU A 248 24.45 -10.98 -31.40
C LEU A 248 25.75 -10.18 -31.48
N GLY A 249 26.05 -9.40 -30.44
CA GLY A 249 27.33 -8.69 -30.32
C GLY A 249 28.22 -9.38 -29.30
N ILE A 250 29.46 -9.65 -29.63
CA ILE A 250 30.49 -10.18 -28.72
C ILE A 250 31.69 -9.26 -28.75
N TYR A 251 31.99 -8.66 -27.61
CA TYR A 251 33.05 -7.67 -27.45
C TYR A 251 33.99 -8.13 -26.35
N ALA A 252 35.25 -8.37 -26.69
CA ALA A 252 36.22 -8.67 -25.65
C ALA A 252 36.93 -7.40 -25.19
N LEU A 253 37.19 -7.38 -23.91
CA LEU A 253 37.92 -6.32 -23.26
C LEU A 253 39.39 -6.71 -23.20
N ALA A 254 40.25 -5.76 -23.49
CA ALA A 254 41.69 -5.88 -23.27
C ALA A 254 42.02 -5.12 -22.00
N SER A 255 42.90 -5.69 -21.15
CA SER A 255 43.44 -4.95 -20.03
C SER A 255 44.09 -3.66 -20.46
N ALA A 256 44.02 -2.61 -19.65
CA ALA A 256 44.58 -1.30 -19.97
C ALA A 256 46.11 -1.28 -20.15
N ASP A 257 46.81 -2.37 -19.77
CA ASP A 257 48.25 -2.49 -19.89
C ASP A 257 48.68 -2.96 -21.32
N GLY A 258 49.59 -2.24 -21.90
CA GLY A 258 50.17 -2.51 -23.21
C GLY A 258 49.59 -1.67 -24.33
N PRO A 259 50.36 -1.55 -25.44
CA PRO A 259 49.99 -0.65 -26.52
C PRO A 259 48.63 -0.99 -27.14
N LEU A 260 47.77 0.03 -27.34
CA LEU A 260 46.47 -0.12 -27.99
C LEU A 260 46.56 -0.85 -29.35
N LYS A 261 47.63 -0.58 -30.11
CA LYS A 261 47.90 -1.25 -31.39
C LYS A 261 47.99 -2.78 -31.28
N VAL A 262 48.41 -3.30 -30.12
CA VAL A 262 48.51 -4.74 -29.83
C VAL A 262 47.23 -5.25 -29.18
N ASN A 263 46.66 -4.48 -28.26
CA ASN A 263 45.50 -4.88 -27.48
C ASN A 263 44.22 -4.96 -28.33
N ILE A 264 44.00 -4.06 -29.27
CA ILE A 264 42.80 -4.08 -30.13
C ILE A 264 42.70 -5.36 -30.96
N PRO A 265 43.73 -5.82 -31.72
CA PRO A 265 43.67 -7.08 -32.44
C PRO A 265 43.55 -8.29 -31.49
N LEU A 266 44.28 -8.27 -30.37
CA LEU A 266 44.23 -9.34 -29.37
C LEU A 266 42.84 -9.52 -28.79
N SER A 267 42.20 -8.45 -28.34
CA SER A 267 40.84 -8.51 -27.79
C SER A 267 39.82 -8.93 -28.85
N ARG A 268 39.92 -8.43 -30.07
CA ARG A 268 39.07 -8.85 -31.17
C ARG A 268 39.19 -10.36 -31.46
N ASN A 269 40.42 -10.91 -31.40
CA ASN A 269 40.65 -12.34 -31.56
C ASN A 269 40.06 -13.14 -30.38
N ARG A 270 40.09 -12.61 -29.14
CA ARG A 270 39.43 -13.21 -27.97
C ARG A 270 37.90 -13.24 -28.16
N ALA A 271 37.29 -12.14 -28.63
CA ALA A 271 35.87 -12.11 -28.97
C ALA A 271 35.51 -13.16 -30.02
N ASN A 272 36.37 -13.31 -31.06
CA ASN A 272 36.19 -14.34 -32.08
C ASN A 272 36.28 -15.76 -31.52
N SER A 273 37.18 -15.98 -30.57
CA SER A 273 37.31 -17.31 -29.89
C SER A 273 36.09 -17.61 -29.05
N ALA A 274 35.52 -16.61 -28.34
CA ALA A 274 34.26 -16.77 -27.60
C ALA A 274 33.08 -17.06 -28.54
N LEU A 275 32.99 -16.33 -29.68
CA LEU A 275 31.97 -16.62 -30.67
C LEU A 275 32.12 -18.03 -31.25
N LYS A 276 33.32 -18.46 -31.61
CA LYS A 276 33.57 -19.82 -32.12
C LYS A 276 33.15 -20.89 -31.12
N TRP A 277 33.45 -20.70 -29.82
CA TRP A 277 33.05 -21.61 -28.77
C TRP A 277 31.53 -21.67 -28.68
N LEU A 278 30.83 -20.52 -28.62
CA LEU A 278 29.37 -20.46 -28.57
C LEU A 278 28.73 -21.17 -29.76
N LEU A 279 29.20 -20.86 -31.01
CA LEU A 279 28.66 -21.49 -32.22
C LEU A 279 28.84 -23.01 -32.29
N ALA A 280 29.85 -23.54 -31.61
CA ALA A 280 30.07 -24.99 -31.51
C ALA A 280 29.14 -25.69 -30.49
N HIS A 281 28.50 -24.92 -29.59
CA HIS A 281 27.65 -25.45 -28.51
C HIS A 281 26.17 -25.10 -28.65
N ILE A 282 25.77 -24.44 -29.76
CA ILE A 282 24.38 -24.10 -30.07
C ILE A 282 23.91 -24.79 -31.34
N GLU A 283 22.62 -25.05 -31.44
CA GLU A 283 21.99 -25.49 -32.66
C GLU A 283 21.94 -24.34 -33.68
N ASN A 284 22.00 -24.65 -34.97
CA ASN A 284 21.94 -23.66 -36.06
C ASN A 284 23.03 -22.56 -36.00
N GLY A 285 24.22 -22.86 -35.50
CA GLY A 285 25.33 -21.93 -35.38
C GLY A 285 25.63 -21.11 -36.64
N ASP A 286 25.44 -21.68 -37.84
CA ASP A 286 25.65 -20.98 -39.13
C ASP A 286 24.67 -19.81 -39.33
N LYS A 287 23.42 -19.92 -38.83
CA LYS A 287 22.46 -18.81 -38.88
C LYS A 287 22.88 -17.71 -37.94
N VAL A 288 23.26 -18.07 -36.71
CA VAL A 288 23.75 -17.12 -35.71
C VAL A 288 25.04 -16.42 -36.16
N LYS A 289 25.94 -17.13 -36.80
CA LYS A 289 27.18 -16.56 -37.35
C LYS A 289 26.93 -15.40 -38.34
N LYS A 290 25.83 -15.45 -39.10
CA LYS A 290 25.50 -14.38 -40.11
C LYS A 290 25.09 -13.07 -39.45
N ILE A 291 24.51 -13.11 -38.28
CA ILE A 291 24.03 -11.94 -37.52
C ILE A 291 25.00 -11.52 -36.41
N ALA A 292 26.00 -12.36 -36.12
CA ALA A 292 26.97 -12.08 -35.09
C ALA A 292 27.96 -10.98 -35.51
N ARG A 293 28.26 -10.10 -34.58
CA ARG A 293 29.25 -9.06 -34.68
C ARG A 293 30.29 -9.21 -33.59
N ILE A 294 31.56 -9.11 -33.95
CA ILE A 294 32.64 -9.15 -32.96
C ILE A 294 33.36 -7.80 -32.94
N GLY A 295 33.80 -7.40 -31.76
CA GLY A 295 34.51 -6.16 -31.58
C GLY A 295 35.53 -6.23 -30.44
N SER A 296 36.28 -5.16 -30.34
CA SER A 296 37.21 -4.87 -29.26
C SER A 296 36.70 -3.65 -28.49
N ARG A 297 36.69 -3.73 -27.20
CA ARG A 297 36.49 -2.57 -26.32
C ARG A 297 37.72 -2.44 -25.43
N PRO A 298 38.65 -1.50 -25.74
CA PRO A 298 39.69 -1.14 -24.79
C PRO A 298 38.99 -0.55 -23.54
N GLU A 299 39.27 -1.11 -22.35
CA GLU A 299 38.60 -0.64 -21.12
C GLU A 299 39.16 0.69 -20.63
N GLY A 300 40.35 1.08 -21.03
CA GLY A 300 41.05 2.17 -20.42
C GLY A 300 41.42 1.90 -18.96
N TRP A 301 41.77 2.94 -18.27
CA TRP A 301 42.18 2.86 -16.84
C TRP A 301 41.06 3.14 -15.82
N GLN A 302 39.92 3.63 -16.30
CA GLN A 302 38.79 3.95 -15.39
C GLN A 302 38.22 2.74 -14.64
N PRO A 303 38.03 1.56 -15.28
CA PRO A 303 37.59 0.36 -14.58
C PRO A 303 38.57 -0.11 -13.51
N VAL A 304 39.88 0.04 -13.74
CA VAL A 304 40.92 -0.25 -12.75
C VAL A 304 40.79 0.67 -11.53
N LEU A 305 40.58 1.97 -11.76
CA LEU A 305 40.33 2.93 -10.68
C LEU A 305 39.07 2.58 -9.89
N ASN A 306 37.99 2.26 -10.59
CA ASN A 306 36.73 1.89 -9.95
C ASN A 306 36.88 0.63 -9.07
N ALA A 307 37.63 -0.38 -9.55
CA ALA A 307 37.92 -1.59 -8.78
C ALA A 307 38.78 -1.29 -7.53
N MET A 308 39.79 -0.40 -7.65
CA MET A 308 40.58 0.02 -6.50
C MET A 308 39.74 0.76 -5.47
N VAL A 309 38.86 1.64 -5.90
CA VAL A 309 37.93 2.37 -5.00
C VAL A 309 36.96 1.40 -4.32
N ALA A 310 36.40 0.45 -5.04
CA ALA A 310 35.49 -0.56 -4.49
C ALA A 310 36.17 -1.46 -3.45
N ASP A 311 37.45 -1.79 -3.65
CA ASP A 311 38.26 -2.58 -2.68
C ASP A 311 38.76 -1.70 -1.50
N GLY A 312 38.45 -0.39 -1.46
CA GLY A 312 38.91 0.53 -0.40
C GLY A 312 40.43 0.76 -0.45
N ASP A 313 41.07 0.55 -1.62
CA ASP A 313 42.52 0.72 -1.77
C ASP A 313 42.90 2.21 -1.70
N ALA A 314 43.65 2.59 -0.65
CA ALA A 314 44.06 3.98 -0.40
C ALA A 314 44.90 4.56 -1.54
N ASP A 315 45.59 3.69 -2.27
CA ASP A 315 46.43 4.07 -3.41
C ASP A 315 45.63 4.46 -4.67
N SER A 316 44.31 4.26 -4.65
CA SER A 316 43.40 4.68 -5.74
C SER A 316 43.52 6.17 -6.08
N THR A 317 43.85 7.00 -5.07
CA THR A 317 44.12 8.45 -5.26
C THR A 317 45.27 8.73 -6.20
N MET A 318 46.35 7.92 -6.17
CA MET A 318 47.50 8.07 -7.08
C MET A 318 47.06 7.81 -8.56
N LEU A 319 46.28 6.76 -8.78
CA LEU A 319 45.77 6.46 -10.10
C LEU A 319 44.79 7.54 -10.58
N LYS A 320 43.86 7.97 -9.72
CA LYS A 320 42.93 9.05 -9.99
C LYS A 320 43.59 10.33 -10.42
N ASN A 321 44.68 10.73 -9.74
CA ASN A 321 45.43 11.92 -10.11
C ASN A 321 46.05 11.84 -11.50
N ILE A 322 46.57 10.67 -11.91
CA ILE A 322 47.08 10.47 -13.26
C ILE A 322 45.97 10.57 -14.29
N LEU A 323 44.84 9.89 -14.05
CA LEU A 323 43.70 9.91 -15.00
C LEU A 323 43.12 11.31 -15.16
N THR A 324 42.99 12.06 -14.08
CA THR A 324 42.51 13.46 -14.13
C THR A 324 43.48 14.33 -14.88
N ARG A 325 44.78 14.22 -14.60
CA ARG A 325 45.83 15.06 -15.25
C ARG A 325 45.98 14.79 -16.73
N TYR A 326 45.78 13.54 -17.16
CA TYR A 326 45.97 13.11 -18.54
C TYR A 326 44.63 12.65 -19.17
N ALA A 327 43.50 13.22 -18.74
CA ALA A 327 42.16 12.86 -19.23
C ALA A 327 41.98 13.01 -20.76
N ASN A 328 42.64 13.98 -21.35
CA ASN A 328 42.58 14.26 -22.80
C ASN A 328 43.57 13.43 -23.65
N PHE A 329 44.30 12.51 -23.02
CA PHE A 329 45.27 11.68 -23.74
C PHE A 329 44.75 10.22 -23.78
N ASN A 330 45.29 9.46 -24.75
CA ASN A 330 44.94 8.05 -24.89
C ASN A 330 45.54 7.17 -23.76
N ASP A 331 45.08 5.94 -23.68
CA ASP A 331 45.48 4.98 -22.67
C ASP A 331 47.00 4.71 -22.65
N ASP A 332 47.66 4.72 -23.82
CA ASP A 332 49.10 4.49 -23.93
C ASP A 332 49.91 5.60 -23.22
N VAL A 333 49.42 6.83 -23.28
CA VAL A 333 50.05 7.97 -22.56
C VAL A 333 49.81 7.84 -21.08
N GLN A 334 48.56 7.55 -20.67
CA GLN A 334 48.22 7.35 -19.27
C GLN A 334 49.04 6.20 -18.67
N GLU A 335 49.16 5.08 -19.40
CA GLU A 335 49.95 3.91 -18.97
C GLU A 335 51.41 4.26 -18.66
N ARG A 336 52.02 5.09 -19.52
CA ARG A 336 53.42 5.52 -19.34
C ARG A 336 53.66 6.17 -17.97
N TYR A 337 52.70 6.94 -17.46
CA TYR A 337 52.80 7.57 -16.15
C TYR A 337 52.37 6.61 -15.02
N ILE A 338 51.37 5.77 -15.26
CA ILE A 338 50.89 4.78 -14.28
C ILE A 338 52.00 3.75 -13.97
N ARG A 339 52.75 3.30 -14.99
CA ARG A 339 53.87 2.38 -14.80
C ARG A 339 55.00 2.93 -13.93
N ARG A 340 55.09 4.25 -13.76
CA ARG A 340 56.07 4.90 -12.90
C ARG A 340 55.63 5.02 -11.44
N LEU A 341 54.36 4.69 -11.16
CA LEU A 341 53.88 4.70 -9.80
C LEU A 341 54.49 3.54 -8.96
N PRO A 342 54.81 3.78 -7.71
CA PRO A 342 55.34 2.74 -6.82
C PRO A 342 54.40 1.55 -6.65
N ILE A 343 53.10 1.78 -6.87
CA ILE A 343 52.01 0.80 -6.78
C ILE A 343 51.79 -0.04 -8.03
N TRP A 344 52.57 0.19 -9.10
CA TRP A 344 52.40 -0.49 -10.36
C TRP A 344 52.29 -2.02 -10.28
N ASN A 345 53.18 -2.64 -9.46
CA ASN A 345 53.17 -4.10 -9.30
C ASN A 345 51.88 -4.59 -8.57
N SER A 346 51.33 -3.80 -7.68
CA SER A 346 50.04 -4.07 -7.03
C SER A 346 48.91 -3.98 -8.04
N ILE A 347 48.83 -2.90 -8.81
CA ILE A 347 47.83 -2.73 -9.86
C ILE A 347 47.85 -3.91 -10.81
N LYS A 348 49.04 -4.27 -11.31
CA LYS A 348 49.21 -5.36 -12.26
C LYS A 348 48.71 -6.70 -11.73
N LYS A 349 49.04 -7.04 -10.51
CA LYS A 349 48.66 -8.34 -9.90
C LYS A 349 47.20 -8.40 -9.45
N LYS A 350 46.66 -7.32 -8.94
CA LYS A 350 45.36 -7.32 -8.23
C LYS A 350 44.22 -6.93 -9.15
N TYR A 351 44.43 -5.98 -10.07
CA TYR A 351 43.36 -5.36 -10.84
C TYR A 351 43.40 -5.70 -12.34
N LEU A 352 44.57 -5.69 -12.98
CA LEU A 352 44.66 -5.93 -14.43
C LEU A 352 44.34 -7.37 -14.87
N GLN A 353 44.45 -8.33 -13.95
CA GLN A 353 44.05 -9.72 -14.28
C GLN A 353 42.52 -9.88 -14.32
N LYS A 354 41.79 -9.07 -13.53
CA LYS A 354 40.32 -9.08 -13.49
C LYS A 354 39.67 -8.41 -14.70
N SER A 355 40.41 -7.59 -15.47
CA SER A 355 39.92 -6.82 -16.59
C SER A 355 39.82 -7.58 -17.90
N ARG A 356 39.93 -8.90 -17.88
CA ARG A 356 39.86 -9.72 -19.11
C ARG A 356 38.48 -10.37 -19.13
N SER A 357 37.55 -9.75 -19.82
CA SER A 357 36.18 -10.26 -19.95
C SER A 357 35.69 -10.19 -21.38
N VAL A 358 34.64 -10.92 -21.62
CA VAL A 358 33.90 -10.88 -22.89
C VAL A 358 32.48 -10.45 -22.56
N GLU A 359 32.10 -9.30 -23.07
CA GLU A 359 30.74 -8.81 -23.03
C GLU A 359 29.95 -9.37 -24.20
N TYR A 360 28.71 -9.75 -23.96
CA TYR A 360 27.80 -10.13 -25.02
C TYR A 360 26.48 -9.42 -24.89
N THR A 361 25.93 -9.04 -26.04
CA THR A 361 24.59 -8.44 -26.15
C THR A 361 23.83 -9.17 -27.23
N TYR A 362 22.57 -9.38 -27.04
CA TYR A 362 21.73 -10.02 -28.04
C TYR A 362 20.37 -9.35 -28.11
N THR A 363 19.83 -9.26 -29.32
CA THR A 363 18.50 -8.73 -29.58
C THR A 363 17.70 -9.80 -30.28
N TYR A 364 16.47 -9.99 -29.84
CA TYR A 364 15.56 -10.94 -30.45
C TYR A 364 14.15 -10.35 -30.55
N ILE A 365 13.37 -10.89 -31.49
CA ILE A 365 11.99 -10.51 -31.71
C ILE A 365 11.12 -11.71 -31.32
N ILE A 366 10.09 -11.48 -30.53
CA ILE A 366 9.05 -12.46 -30.27
C ILE A 366 7.95 -12.30 -31.33
N LYS A 367 7.41 -13.41 -31.82
CA LYS A 367 6.30 -13.44 -32.74
C LYS A 367 5.10 -12.65 -32.18
N ASN A 368 4.53 -11.75 -32.97
CA ASN A 368 3.26 -11.09 -32.62
C ASN A 368 2.08 -12.08 -32.80
N PHE A 369 1.11 -11.99 -31.93
CA PHE A 369 -0.18 -12.65 -32.07
C PHE A 369 -1.13 -11.71 -32.81
N THR A 370 -1.84 -12.21 -33.79
CA THR A 370 -2.57 -11.37 -34.74
C THR A 370 -4.09 -11.62 -34.76
N THR A 371 -4.56 -12.72 -34.18
CA THR A 371 -5.97 -13.03 -34.08
C THR A 371 -6.40 -13.20 -32.62
N ASP A 372 -7.66 -12.94 -32.33
CA ASP A 372 -8.22 -13.06 -31.00
C ASP A 372 -8.12 -14.49 -30.46
N GLU A 373 -8.36 -15.49 -31.32
CA GLU A 373 -8.26 -16.90 -30.97
C GLU A 373 -6.82 -17.29 -30.59
N GLU A 374 -5.84 -16.83 -31.38
CA GLU A 374 -4.42 -17.06 -31.09
C GLU A 374 -4.03 -16.40 -29.77
N MET A 375 -4.47 -15.15 -29.53
CA MET A 375 -4.19 -14.44 -28.29
C MET A 375 -4.79 -15.15 -27.07
N LEU A 376 -6.05 -15.53 -27.13
CA LEU A 376 -6.69 -16.25 -26.01
C LEU A 376 -5.99 -17.58 -25.72
N GLN A 377 -5.63 -18.35 -26.76
CA GLN A 377 -4.90 -19.60 -26.57
C GLN A 377 -3.50 -19.38 -25.99
N MET A 378 -2.77 -18.42 -26.54
CA MET A 378 -1.38 -18.16 -26.12
C MET A 378 -1.31 -17.48 -24.75
N TYR A 379 -2.32 -16.73 -24.33
CA TYR A 379 -2.41 -16.18 -22.99
C TYR A 379 -2.33 -17.26 -21.90
N GLU A 380 -2.96 -18.40 -22.12
CA GLU A 380 -2.92 -19.53 -21.17
C GLU A 380 -1.57 -20.30 -21.23
N LEU A 381 -0.96 -20.38 -22.39
CA LEU A 381 0.22 -21.20 -22.62
C LEU A 381 1.55 -20.45 -22.40
N ARG A 382 1.62 -19.22 -22.87
CA ARG A 382 2.86 -18.41 -22.94
C ARG A 382 2.61 -16.93 -22.66
N PRO A 383 2.11 -16.59 -21.47
CA PRO A 383 1.91 -15.18 -21.11
C PRO A 383 3.21 -14.38 -21.12
N ASP A 384 4.37 -15.03 -20.93
CA ASP A 384 5.69 -14.42 -21.02
C ASP A 384 6.02 -13.86 -22.41
N ALA A 385 5.35 -14.36 -23.46
CA ALA A 385 5.55 -13.92 -24.84
C ALA A 385 4.68 -12.71 -25.25
N PHE A 386 3.81 -12.23 -24.36
CA PHE A 386 2.91 -11.11 -24.65
C PHE A 386 3.60 -9.74 -24.53
N SER A 387 3.13 -8.79 -25.34
CA SER A 387 3.33 -7.36 -25.12
C SER A 387 2.24 -6.81 -24.19
N GLU A 388 2.43 -5.61 -23.67
CA GLU A 388 1.39 -4.90 -22.90
C GLU A 388 0.14 -4.69 -23.77
N ASP A 389 0.30 -4.26 -25.01
CA ASP A 389 -0.79 -4.03 -25.97
C ASP A 389 -1.63 -5.31 -26.18
N GLU A 390 -0.98 -6.47 -26.33
CA GLU A 390 -1.66 -7.76 -26.50
C GLU A 390 -2.41 -8.18 -25.23
N PHE A 391 -1.84 -8.00 -24.04
CA PHE A 391 -2.54 -8.26 -22.77
C PHE A 391 -3.78 -7.37 -22.62
N LEU A 392 -3.65 -6.07 -22.90
CA LEU A 392 -4.77 -5.14 -22.81
C LEU A 392 -5.88 -5.49 -23.82
N HIS A 393 -5.52 -5.99 -25.00
CA HIS A 393 -6.49 -6.49 -25.97
C HIS A 393 -7.19 -7.76 -25.47
N VAL A 394 -6.46 -8.73 -24.91
CA VAL A 394 -7.06 -9.93 -24.30
C VAL A 394 -8.03 -9.54 -23.17
N ALA A 395 -7.72 -8.52 -22.38
CA ALA A 395 -8.64 -8.03 -21.37
C ALA A 395 -9.93 -7.45 -21.98
N GLN A 396 -9.88 -6.83 -23.15
CA GLN A 396 -11.05 -6.28 -23.83
C GLN A 396 -11.96 -7.35 -24.43
N ILE A 397 -11.38 -8.44 -24.93
CA ILE A 397 -12.13 -9.56 -25.55
C ILE A 397 -12.50 -10.65 -24.53
N ALA A 398 -12.15 -10.47 -23.26
CA ALA A 398 -12.46 -11.44 -22.20
C ALA A 398 -13.98 -11.60 -22.01
N GLU A 399 -14.44 -12.85 -21.92
CA GLU A 399 -15.86 -13.21 -21.85
C GLU A 399 -16.58 -12.77 -20.56
N SER A 400 -15.83 -12.49 -19.50
CA SER A 400 -16.38 -12.13 -18.19
C SER A 400 -15.51 -11.14 -17.45
N ALA A 401 -16.11 -10.37 -16.54
CA ALA A 401 -15.38 -9.44 -15.67
C ALA A 401 -14.33 -10.15 -14.80
N GLU A 402 -14.58 -11.39 -14.38
CA GLU A 402 -13.63 -12.17 -13.61
C GLU A 402 -12.39 -12.54 -14.45
N LYS A 403 -12.59 -12.97 -15.69
CA LYS A 403 -11.49 -13.25 -16.62
C LYS A 403 -10.72 -11.96 -16.95
N GLN A 404 -11.44 -10.86 -17.19
CA GLN A 404 -10.85 -9.56 -17.44
C GLN A 404 -9.95 -9.09 -16.28
N LYS A 405 -10.42 -9.29 -15.03
CA LYS A 405 -9.64 -9.02 -13.83
C LYS A 405 -8.36 -9.84 -13.79
N GLN A 406 -8.43 -11.15 -14.03
CA GLN A 406 -7.26 -12.04 -14.10
C GLN A 406 -6.24 -11.57 -15.15
N VAL A 407 -6.73 -11.12 -16.31
CA VAL A 407 -5.83 -10.61 -17.36
C VAL A 407 -5.14 -9.33 -16.91
N TYR A 408 -5.85 -8.38 -16.28
CA TYR A 408 -5.19 -7.18 -15.74
C TYR A 408 -4.20 -7.49 -14.62
N GLU A 409 -4.51 -8.42 -13.73
CA GLU A 409 -3.57 -8.90 -12.71
C GLU A 409 -2.30 -9.50 -13.35
N THR A 410 -2.47 -10.31 -14.38
CA THR A 410 -1.36 -10.88 -15.16
C THR A 410 -0.59 -9.78 -15.90
N THR A 411 -1.30 -8.81 -16.48
CA THR A 411 -0.66 -7.64 -17.12
C THR A 411 0.26 -6.92 -16.14
N LEU A 412 -0.21 -6.61 -14.95
CA LEU A 412 0.59 -5.92 -13.91
C LEU A 412 1.76 -6.75 -13.40
N LYS A 413 1.70 -8.08 -13.49
CA LYS A 413 2.84 -8.95 -13.17
C LYS A 413 3.99 -8.79 -14.17
N TYR A 414 3.68 -8.69 -15.47
CA TYR A 414 4.68 -8.55 -16.54
C TYR A 414 5.00 -7.09 -16.86
N TYR A 415 4.03 -6.20 -16.71
CA TYR A 415 4.10 -4.77 -16.97
C TYR A 415 3.59 -3.97 -15.76
N PRO A 416 4.37 -3.88 -14.67
CA PRO A 416 3.96 -3.22 -13.44
C PRO A 416 3.55 -1.74 -13.62
N MET A 417 4.06 -1.11 -14.69
CA MET A 417 3.81 0.30 -15.02
C MET A 417 2.59 0.53 -15.90
N SER A 418 1.82 -0.50 -16.21
CA SER A 418 0.61 -0.39 -17.04
C SER A 418 -0.49 0.41 -16.35
N LYS A 419 -0.64 1.66 -16.74
CA LYS A 419 -1.67 2.57 -16.18
C LYS A 419 -3.09 2.09 -16.49
N ILE A 420 -3.28 1.58 -17.70
CA ILE A 420 -4.59 1.09 -18.14
C ILE A 420 -4.99 -0.14 -17.33
N ALA A 421 -4.07 -1.10 -17.16
CA ALA A 421 -4.34 -2.30 -16.38
C ALA A 421 -4.62 -1.97 -14.91
N ALA A 422 -3.81 -1.10 -14.29
CA ALA A 422 -3.99 -0.69 -12.89
C ALA A 422 -5.32 0.04 -12.66
N ASN A 423 -5.65 1.01 -13.53
CA ASN A 423 -6.89 1.78 -13.42
C ASN A 423 -8.13 0.89 -13.61
N ASN A 424 -8.13 0.07 -14.66
CA ASN A 424 -9.29 -0.75 -14.98
C ASN A 424 -9.48 -1.90 -13.98
N LEU A 425 -8.39 -2.47 -13.47
CA LEU A 425 -8.44 -3.43 -12.36
C LEU A 425 -9.00 -2.80 -11.09
N ALA A 426 -8.60 -1.57 -10.76
CA ALA A 426 -9.11 -0.84 -9.61
C ALA A 426 -10.63 -0.62 -9.72
N ILE A 427 -11.15 -0.30 -10.91
CA ILE A 427 -12.59 -0.16 -11.16
C ILE A 427 -13.32 -1.49 -10.94
N LEU A 428 -12.78 -2.61 -11.44
CA LEU A 428 -13.39 -3.93 -11.25
C LEU A 428 -13.43 -4.30 -9.75
N LEU A 429 -12.37 -4.03 -9.02
CA LEU A 429 -12.32 -4.26 -7.57
C LEU A 429 -13.26 -3.34 -6.79
N GLU A 430 -13.38 -2.07 -7.17
CA GLU A 430 -14.35 -1.15 -6.58
C GLU A 430 -15.78 -1.64 -6.77
N ASN A 431 -16.11 -2.13 -7.97
CA ASN A 431 -17.43 -2.72 -8.27
C ASN A 431 -17.72 -3.98 -7.43
N GLU A 432 -16.70 -4.74 -7.05
CA GLU A 432 -16.79 -5.86 -6.10
C GLU A 432 -16.88 -5.40 -4.63
N GLY A 433 -16.78 -4.10 -4.35
CA GLY A 433 -16.72 -3.53 -3.00
C GLY A 433 -15.35 -3.63 -2.31
N LYS A 434 -14.30 -4.02 -3.04
CA LYS A 434 -12.92 -4.16 -2.54
C LYS A 434 -12.11 -2.88 -2.73
N VAL A 435 -12.60 -1.77 -2.17
CA VAL A 435 -12.05 -0.43 -2.41
C VAL A 435 -10.61 -0.29 -1.90
N ASP A 436 -10.29 -0.89 -0.75
CA ASP A 436 -8.93 -0.84 -0.19
C ASP A 436 -7.91 -1.53 -1.11
N ALA A 437 -8.26 -2.67 -1.71
CA ALA A 437 -7.42 -3.37 -2.67
C ALA A 437 -7.23 -2.54 -3.96
N ALA A 438 -8.28 -1.86 -4.41
CA ALA A 438 -8.20 -0.96 -5.55
C ALA A 438 -7.22 0.21 -5.30
N GLU A 439 -7.28 0.82 -4.11
CA GLU A 439 -6.34 1.87 -3.71
C GLU A 439 -4.90 1.39 -3.61
N GLU A 440 -4.69 0.19 -3.09
CA GLU A 440 -3.35 -0.39 -2.98
C GLU A 440 -2.69 -0.51 -4.35
N ILE A 441 -3.41 -0.98 -5.37
CA ILE A 441 -2.91 -1.10 -6.74
C ILE A 441 -2.52 0.28 -7.30
N LEU A 442 -3.38 1.28 -7.15
CA LEU A 442 -3.13 2.64 -7.65
C LEU A 442 -1.95 3.30 -6.93
N ASN A 443 -1.81 3.08 -5.62
CA ASN A 443 -0.72 3.63 -4.85
C ASN A 443 0.62 2.96 -5.19
N ARG A 444 0.64 1.64 -5.44
CA ARG A 444 1.82 0.90 -5.88
C ARG A 444 2.32 1.45 -7.22
N GLN A 445 1.42 1.65 -8.18
CA GLN A 445 1.77 2.23 -9.46
C GLN A 445 2.40 3.61 -9.34
N LYS A 446 1.82 4.52 -8.55
CA LYS A 446 2.37 5.86 -8.29
C LYS A 446 3.74 5.82 -7.64
N ALA A 447 3.97 4.89 -6.71
CA ALA A 447 5.26 4.72 -6.05
C ALA A 447 6.34 4.27 -7.02
N GLU A 448 6.04 3.33 -7.93
CA GLU A 448 6.95 2.84 -8.96
C GLU A 448 7.29 3.94 -9.99
N GLU A 449 6.31 4.74 -10.43
CA GLU A 449 6.55 5.91 -11.29
C GLU A 449 7.52 6.90 -10.66
N THR A 450 7.35 7.17 -9.36
CA THR A 450 8.21 8.08 -8.61
C THR A 450 9.64 7.55 -8.54
N LEU A 451 9.79 6.24 -8.32
CA LEU A 451 11.10 5.59 -8.19
C LEU A 451 11.88 5.61 -9.51
N ILE A 452 11.20 5.39 -10.64
CA ILE A 452 11.80 5.45 -11.99
C ILE A 452 12.19 6.88 -12.34
N SER A 453 11.32 7.86 -12.03
CA SER A 453 11.61 9.27 -12.27
C SER A 453 12.82 9.73 -11.46
N GLN A 454 12.99 9.28 -10.23
CA GLN A 454 14.18 9.58 -9.41
C GLN A 454 15.45 8.92 -9.96
N LYS A 455 15.36 7.69 -10.48
CA LYS A 455 16.48 6.98 -11.10
C LYS A 455 16.97 7.65 -12.37
N ALA A 456 16.04 8.11 -13.21
CA ALA A 456 16.35 8.84 -14.45
C ALA A 456 17.00 10.22 -14.20
N LEU A 457 16.82 10.80 -13.01
CA LEU A 457 17.48 12.07 -12.62
C LEU A 457 18.89 11.86 -12.03
N THR A 458 19.25 10.62 -11.70
CA THR A 458 20.54 10.27 -11.07
C THR A 458 21.51 9.58 -12.05
N GLU A 459 21.07 9.18 -13.22
CA GLU A 459 21.86 8.70 -14.37
C GLU A 459 22.15 9.86 -15.35
#